data_2a4ba92987a7d60ac6f0d0ba60d61e68
#
_entry.id   2a4ba92987a7d60ac6f0d0ba60d61e68
#
_cell.length_a   1.000
_cell.length_b   1.000
_cell.length_c   1.000
_cell.angle_alpha   90.00
_cell.angle_beta   90.00
_cell.angle_gamma   90.00
#
_symmetry.space_group_name_H-M   'P 1'
#
loop_
_entity.id
_entity.type
_entity.pdbx_description
1 polymer ?
#
loop_
_entity_poly.entity_id
_entity_poly.type
_entity_poly.pdbx_seq_one_letter_code
_entity_poly.pdbx_strand_id
1 'polypeptide(L)'
;MRLLIFIWILIGLSQHPAQAQADAPTRRIVLFLPLHLDSIFNAQQEFRYKNHEFPRFVSSPLEFYEGFIDALDSLKQKPGNTELHVIDSRSTQRSLSAQLNSPNVQEAELWLLFGNVTETRILAEAAKTKQIALINVNLPNDGGVQGNPFFFMWNSTLQTQIEGIYRHLQQYYALDRILVVRKKGSLEDRILNHLEETGKNTRGVPLKYKVIEVVDSFSVNQLRGKLDSSQQTLLLGASLDEKFARLLASASADLKTEGFRVELMGMPTWENVREFATTRYRNLEIVIPTPYYYARIDNWSQWLQSRFAESYYSRPSDFYFRGYELAWLTHSLLQKKTTDLAGQLPGKHKMIFSDADLQPVLNRQNYMLDYFENKKLYFLKRLDGAVRSVR
;
A
#
# COMPACT_ATOMS: atom_id res chain seq x y z
N MET A 1 -45.09 -77.58 -27.23
CA MET A 1 -43.63 -77.64 -26.88
C MET A 1 -43.06 -76.26 -27.14
N ARG A 2 -43.04 -75.38 -26.12
CA ARG A 2 -42.51 -74.03 -26.22
C ARG A 2 -41.26 -73.93 -25.34
N LEU A 3 -40.14 -73.67 -26.01
CA LEU A 3 -38.81 -73.51 -25.42
C LEU A 3 -38.75 -72.06 -24.83
N LEU A 4 -38.56 -71.92 -23.51
CA LEU A 4 -38.28 -70.66 -22.86
C LEU A 4 -36.77 -70.50 -22.75
N ILE A 5 -36.20 -69.52 -23.45
CA ILE A 5 -34.81 -69.13 -23.39
C ILE A 5 -34.70 -68.06 -22.30
N PHE A 6 -34.04 -68.35 -21.16
CA PHE A 6 -33.67 -67.39 -20.12
C PHE A 6 -32.39 -66.68 -20.55
N ILE A 7 -32.52 -65.38 -20.87
CA ILE A 7 -31.36 -64.53 -21.08
C ILE A 7 -30.96 -63.93 -19.74
N TRP A 8 -29.83 -64.35 -19.20
CA TRP A 8 -29.20 -63.73 -18.04
C TRP A 8 -28.47 -62.45 -18.53
N ILE A 9 -28.99 -61.25 -18.18
CA ILE A 9 -28.31 -59.99 -18.36
C ILE A 9 -27.37 -59.85 -17.15
N LEU A 10 -26.08 -60.06 -17.34
CA LEU A 10 -25.03 -59.69 -16.40
C LEU A 10 -24.92 -58.17 -16.39
N ILE A 11 -25.53 -57.49 -15.39
CA ILE A 11 -25.22 -56.09 -15.11
C ILE A 11 -23.90 -56.07 -14.39
N GLY A 12 -22.82 -55.82 -15.13
CA GLY A 12 -21.51 -55.50 -14.57
C GLY A 12 -21.58 -54.14 -13.90
N LEU A 13 -21.76 -54.10 -12.56
CA LEU A 13 -21.51 -52.96 -11.74
C LEU A 13 -20.01 -52.63 -11.81
N SER A 14 -19.60 -51.81 -12.77
CA SER A 14 -18.31 -51.13 -12.70
C SER A 14 -18.33 -50.22 -11.47
N GLN A 15 -17.85 -50.72 -10.36
CA GLN A 15 -17.42 -49.90 -9.24
C GLN A 15 -16.24 -49.06 -9.75
N HIS A 16 -16.52 -47.86 -10.24
CA HIS A 16 -15.51 -46.84 -10.34
C HIS A 16 -15.10 -46.55 -8.89
N PRO A 17 -13.84 -46.78 -8.48
CA PRO A 17 -13.43 -46.27 -7.19
C PRO A 17 -13.67 -44.75 -7.28
N ALA A 18 -14.56 -44.22 -6.44
CA ALA A 18 -14.60 -42.80 -6.16
C ALA A 18 -13.16 -42.46 -5.73
N GLN A 19 -12.39 -41.90 -6.64
CA GLN A 19 -11.14 -41.26 -6.27
C GLN A 19 -11.54 -40.24 -5.23
N ALA A 20 -11.33 -40.54 -3.98
CA ALA A 20 -11.37 -39.56 -2.92
C ALA A 20 -10.46 -38.43 -3.42
N GLN A 21 -11.07 -37.34 -3.81
CA GLN A 21 -10.37 -36.12 -4.20
C GLN A 21 -9.58 -35.77 -2.96
N ALA A 22 -8.28 -36.09 -2.95
CA ALA A 22 -7.41 -35.76 -1.83
C ALA A 22 -7.62 -34.27 -1.58
N ASP A 23 -8.12 -33.93 -0.39
CA ASP A 23 -8.34 -32.55 -0.04
C ASP A 23 -7.06 -31.79 -0.32
N ALA A 24 -7.17 -30.73 -1.11
CA ALA A 24 -6.01 -29.90 -1.44
C ALA A 24 -5.38 -29.43 -0.10
N PRO A 25 -4.06 -29.48 0.01
CA PRO A 25 -3.40 -29.13 1.27
C PRO A 25 -3.82 -27.73 1.72
N THR A 26 -4.17 -27.61 3.01
CA THR A 26 -4.50 -26.32 3.59
C THR A 26 -3.27 -25.42 3.59
N ARG A 27 -3.39 -24.27 2.96
CA ARG A 27 -2.33 -23.25 2.87
C ARG A 27 -2.51 -22.22 3.99
N ARG A 28 -1.45 -21.92 4.74
CA ARG A 28 -1.55 -21.06 5.93
C ARG A 28 -0.89 -19.72 5.72
N ILE A 29 -1.64 -18.65 6.04
CA ILE A 29 -1.19 -17.26 6.09
C ILE A 29 -1.24 -16.78 7.52
N VAL A 30 -0.20 -16.09 7.97
CA VAL A 30 -0.22 -15.34 9.22
C VAL A 30 -0.29 -13.85 8.93
N LEU A 31 -1.22 -13.17 9.57
CA LEU A 31 -1.39 -11.71 9.49
C LEU A 31 -1.11 -11.09 10.87
N PHE A 32 0.00 -10.37 10.97
CA PHE A 32 0.37 -9.60 12.16
C PHE A 32 -0.24 -8.20 12.07
N LEU A 33 -1.10 -7.88 13.03
CA LEU A 33 -1.84 -6.61 13.12
C LEU A 33 -1.67 -5.96 14.49
N PRO A 34 -1.54 -4.63 14.58
CA PRO A 34 -1.52 -3.90 15.84
C PRO A 34 -2.96 -3.67 16.34
N LEU A 35 -3.63 -4.73 16.78
CA LEU A 35 -5.04 -4.68 17.22
C LEU A 35 -5.20 -4.14 18.63
N HIS A 36 -4.15 -4.23 19.48
CA HIS A 36 -4.18 -3.76 20.87
C HIS A 36 -5.35 -4.32 21.68
N LEU A 37 -5.69 -5.59 21.46
CA LEU A 37 -6.88 -6.23 22.09
C LEU A 37 -6.87 -6.10 23.61
N ASP A 38 -5.72 -6.28 24.26
CA ASP A 38 -5.58 -6.14 25.72
C ASP A 38 -5.82 -4.71 26.25
N SER A 39 -5.71 -3.70 25.36
CA SER A 39 -6.02 -2.31 25.69
C SER A 39 -7.46 -1.93 25.38
N ILE A 40 -8.08 -2.60 24.42
CA ILE A 40 -9.45 -2.33 23.95
C ILE A 40 -10.48 -3.07 24.81
N PHE A 41 -10.16 -4.29 25.26
CA PHE A 41 -11.01 -5.09 26.11
C PHE A 41 -10.41 -5.26 27.52
N ASN A 42 -11.26 -5.40 28.52
CA ASN A 42 -10.86 -5.72 29.88
C ASN A 42 -10.71 -7.25 30.06
N ALA A 43 -10.33 -7.70 31.27
CA ALA A 43 -10.19 -9.12 31.60
C ALA A 43 -11.51 -9.92 31.45
N GLN A 44 -12.65 -9.25 31.51
CA GLN A 44 -13.99 -9.80 31.29
C GLN A 44 -14.42 -9.78 29.82
N GLN A 45 -13.51 -9.40 28.90
CA GLN A 45 -13.76 -9.20 27.46
C GLN A 45 -14.79 -8.10 27.14
N GLU A 46 -14.98 -7.15 28.05
CA GLU A 46 -15.84 -5.99 27.82
C GLU A 46 -15.06 -4.84 27.19
N PHE A 47 -15.73 -4.13 26.28
CA PHE A 47 -15.16 -3.00 25.57
C PHE A 47 -14.93 -1.79 26.51
N ARG A 48 -13.69 -1.25 26.55
CA ARG A 48 -13.28 -0.23 27.53
C ARG A 48 -13.65 1.20 27.13
N TYR A 49 -13.94 1.45 25.85
CA TYR A 49 -14.17 2.82 25.37
C TYR A 49 -15.64 3.20 25.49
N LYS A 50 -15.88 4.43 26.00
CA LYS A 50 -17.22 4.99 26.13
C LYS A 50 -17.85 5.21 24.77
N ASN A 51 -19.18 5.18 24.69
CA ASN A 51 -19.98 5.40 23.49
C ASN A 51 -19.77 4.40 22.34
N HIS A 52 -19.14 3.25 22.61
CA HIS A 52 -18.84 2.23 21.60
C HIS A 52 -18.03 2.75 20.37
N GLU A 53 -17.33 3.89 20.52
CA GLU A 53 -16.46 4.40 19.46
C GLU A 53 -15.15 3.60 19.42
N PHE A 54 -14.83 3.07 18.26
CA PHE A 54 -13.55 2.38 18.05
C PHE A 54 -12.38 3.39 18.07
N PRO A 55 -11.29 3.06 18.77
CA PRO A 55 -10.09 3.90 18.75
C PRO A 55 -9.52 4.05 17.34
N ARG A 56 -9.23 5.28 16.93
CA ARG A 56 -8.74 5.56 15.56
C ARG A 56 -7.45 4.80 15.20
N PHE A 57 -6.61 4.47 16.18
CA PHE A 57 -5.35 3.78 15.93
C PHE A 57 -5.51 2.33 15.47
N VAL A 58 -6.67 1.69 15.69
CA VAL A 58 -6.97 0.35 15.19
C VAL A 58 -7.83 0.35 13.93
N SER A 59 -8.38 1.48 13.50
CA SER A 59 -9.30 1.53 12.35
C SER A 59 -8.63 1.01 11.07
N SER A 60 -7.45 1.50 10.75
CA SER A 60 -6.75 1.08 9.52
C SER A 60 -6.35 -0.40 9.47
N PRO A 61 -5.72 -0.97 10.52
CA PRO A 61 -5.42 -2.41 10.53
C PRO A 61 -6.69 -3.28 10.58
N LEU A 62 -7.76 -2.82 11.24
CA LEU A 62 -9.03 -3.54 11.27
C LEU A 62 -9.69 -3.55 9.88
N GLU A 63 -9.78 -2.41 9.20
CA GLU A 63 -10.33 -2.35 7.84
C GLU A 63 -9.51 -3.18 6.83
N PHE A 64 -8.19 -3.23 6.99
CA PHE A 64 -7.35 -4.12 6.18
C PHE A 64 -7.73 -5.60 6.43
N TYR A 65 -7.90 -5.99 7.69
CA TYR A 65 -8.33 -7.32 8.06
C TYR A 65 -9.71 -7.67 7.48
N GLU A 66 -10.69 -6.78 7.63
CA GLU A 66 -12.05 -6.96 7.12
C GLU A 66 -12.05 -7.17 5.59
N GLY A 67 -11.29 -6.35 4.85
CA GLY A 67 -11.13 -6.54 3.42
C GLY A 67 -10.50 -7.90 3.08
N PHE A 68 -9.51 -8.32 3.85
CA PHE A 68 -8.83 -9.60 3.65
C PHE A 68 -9.79 -10.79 3.88
N ILE A 69 -10.58 -10.75 4.95
CA ILE A 69 -11.57 -11.81 5.28
C ILE A 69 -12.69 -11.84 4.23
N ASP A 70 -13.24 -10.70 3.84
CA ASP A 70 -14.29 -10.62 2.82
C ASP A 70 -13.84 -11.23 1.48
N ALA A 71 -12.56 -11.04 1.15
CA ALA A 71 -11.98 -11.68 -0.03
C ALA A 71 -11.86 -13.21 0.14
N LEU A 72 -11.37 -13.69 1.28
CA LEU A 72 -11.27 -15.13 1.56
C LEU A 72 -12.66 -15.79 1.54
N ASP A 73 -13.69 -15.13 2.08
CA ASP A 73 -15.06 -15.61 2.01
C ASP A 73 -15.57 -15.73 0.57
N SER A 74 -15.23 -14.77 -0.27
CA SER A 74 -15.54 -14.79 -1.71
C SER A 74 -14.79 -15.91 -2.45
N LEU A 75 -13.67 -16.35 -1.93
CA LEU A 75 -12.80 -17.38 -2.51
C LEU A 75 -13.13 -18.80 -2.04
N LYS A 76 -13.98 -19.00 -1.03
CA LYS A 76 -14.34 -20.32 -0.48
C LYS A 76 -14.88 -21.32 -1.51
N GLN A 77 -15.48 -20.83 -2.59
CA GLN A 77 -15.99 -21.67 -3.68
C GLN A 77 -14.94 -22.02 -4.73
N LYS A 78 -13.73 -21.47 -4.63
CA LYS A 78 -12.61 -21.77 -5.54
C LYS A 78 -11.76 -22.93 -5.02
N PRO A 79 -11.08 -23.66 -5.91
CA PRO A 79 -10.18 -24.74 -5.48
C PRO A 79 -9.09 -24.22 -4.54
N GLY A 80 -8.81 -25.00 -3.51
CA GLY A 80 -7.75 -24.72 -2.52
C GLY A 80 -8.31 -24.15 -1.21
N ASN A 81 -7.74 -24.60 -0.11
CA ASN A 81 -8.10 -24.14 1.22
C ASN A 81 -7.03 -23.19 1.75
N THR A 82 -7.42 -21.98 2.13
CA THR A 82 -6.52 -20.97 2.73
C THR A 82 -6.99 -20.67 4.14
N GLU A 83 -6.12 -20.92 5.10
CA GLU A 83 -6.33 -20.66 6.52
C GLU A 83 -5.58 -19.38 6.92
N LEU A 84 -6.28 -18.43 7.54
CA LEU A 84 -5.72 -17.19 8.04
C LEU A 84 -5.61 -17.24 9.56
N HIS A 85 -4.39 -17.08 10.08
CA HIS A 85 -4.10 -16.86 11.49
C HIS A 85 -3.80 -15.39 11.74
N VAL A 86 -4.57 -14.76 12.63
CA VAL A 86 -4.38 -13.35 13.00
C VAL A 86 -3.65 -13.27 14.32
N ILE A 87 -2.59 -12.48 14.35
CA ILE A 87 -1.74 -12.25 15.52
C ILE A 87 -1.80 -10.78 15.92
N ASP A 88 -2.22 -10.48 17.14
CA ASP A 88 -2.09 -9.12 17.69
C ASP A 88 -0.63 -8.83 18.03
N SER A 89 0.05 -8.09 17.15
CA SER A 89 1.47 -7.73 17.31
C SER A 89 1.70 -6.77 18.50
N ARG A 90 0.63 -6.23 19.08
CA ARG A 90 0.63 -5.29 20.22
C ARG A 90 0.06 -5.87 21.49
N SER A 91 -0.08 -7.20 21.57
CA SER A 91 -0.48 -7.85 22.80
C SER A 91 0.53 -7.55 23.93
N THR A 92 0.00 -7.19 25.08
CA THR A 92 0.78 -6.99 26.32
C THR A 92 0.99 -8.30 27.08
N GLN A 93 0.20 -9.34 26.77
CA GLN A 93 0.27 -10.66 27.39
C GLN A 93 1.36 -11.54 26.75
N ARG A 94 1.60 -11.40 25.45
CA ARG A 94 2.61 -12.17 24.71
C ARG A 94 3.43 -11.25 23.83
N SER A 95 4.75 -11.22 24.09
CA SER A 95 5.66 -10.48 23.19
C SER A 95 5.62 -11.05 21.78
N LEU A 96 5.90 -10.20 20.78
CA LEU A 96 5.95 -10.62 19.38
C LEU A 96 6.92 -11.80 19.18
N SER A 97 8.10 -11.76 19.82
CA SER A 97 9.08 -12.85 19.78
C SER A 97 8.55 -14.17 20.33
N ALA A 98 7.74 -14.12 21.39
CA ALA A 98 7.09 -15.34 21.93
C ALA A 98 6.02 -15.89 21.00
N GLN A 99 5.28 -15.00 20.30
CA GLN A 99 4.25 -15.38 19.33
C GLN A 99 4.85 -16.04 18.09
N LEU A 100 6.06 -15.65 17.68
CA LEU A 100 6.79 -16.26 16.57
C LEU A 100 7.11 -17.75 16.77
N ASN A 101 7.09 -18.24 18.01
CA ASN A 101 7.34 -19.65 18.34
C ASN A 101 6.07 -20.50 18.38
N SER A 102 4.89 -19.92 18.12
CA SER A 102 3.65 -20.70 18.08
C SER A 102 3.59 -21.60 16.85
N PRO A 103 2.99 -22.82 16.95
CA PRO A 103 2.91 -23.75 15.82
C PRO A 103 2.29 -23.13 14.56
N ASN A 104 1.20 -22.39 14.72
CA ASN A 104 0.49 -21.75 13.61
C ASN A 104 1.38 -20.75 12.81
N VAL A 105 2.30 -20.06 13.51
CA VAL A 105 3.25 -19.15 12.88
C VAL A 105 4.40 -19.90 12.22
N GLN A 106 4.85 -20.99 12.86
CA GLN A 106 5.96 -21.81 12.36
C GLN A 106 5.60 -22.56 11.06
N GLU A 107 4.35 -23.01 10.94
CA GLU A 107 3.85 -23.80 9.82
C GLU A 107 3.26 -22.94 8.70
N ALA A 108 3.25 -21.61 8.84
CA ALA A 108 2.74 -20.70 7.83
C ALA A 108 3.67 -20.58 6.63
N GLU A 109 3.11 -20.47 5.46
CA GLU A 109 3.84 -20.32 4.20
C GLU A 109 4.06 -18.85 3.82
N LEU A 110 3.27 -17.95 4.40
CA LEU A 110 3.32 -16.51 4.12
C LEU A 110 3.02 -15.71 5.40
N TRP A 111 3.82 -14.68 5.62
CA TRP A 111 3.58 -13.71 6.67
C TRP A 111 3.22 -12.35 6.06
N LEU A 112 2.19 -11.73 6.58
CA LEU A 112 1.77 -10.36 6.27
C LEU A 112 1.94 -9.51 7.51
N LEU A 113 2.54 -8.34 7.38
CA LEU A 113 2.74 -7.40 8.49
C LEU A 113 2.07 -6.07 8.20
N PHE A 114 1.10 -5.72 9.01
CA PHE A 114 0.67 -4.34 9.19
C PHE A 114 1.30 -3.82 10.48
N GLY A 115 2.42 -3.08 10.39
CA GLY A 115 3.21 -2.79 11.58
C GLY A 115 4.06 -1.53 11.48
N ASN A 116 4.95 -1.38 12.45
CA ASN A 116 5.92 -0.28 12.52
C ASN A 116 7.36 -0.76 12.27
N VAL A 117 8.33 0.17 12.39
CA VAL A 117 9.76 -0.09 12.15
C VAL A 117 10.32 -1.20 13.05
N THR A 118 9.95 -1.23 14.33
CA THR A 118 10.46 -2.24 15.28
C THR A 118 9.92 -3.62 14.95
N GLU A 119 8.63 -3.73 14.67
CA GLU A 119 7.99 -4.99 14.26
C GLU A 119 8.55 -5.48 12.93
N THR A 120 8.78 -4.56 11.98
CA THR A 120 9.39 -4.88 10.69
C THR A 120 10.76 -5.53 10.87
N ARG A 121 11.63 -4.98 11.72
CA ARG A 121 12.97 -5.56 11.98
C ARG A 121 12.89 -6.96 12.59
N ILE A 122 12.06 -7.13 13.61
CA ILE A 122 11.90 -8.42 14.30
C ILE A 122 11.39 -9.49 13.33
N LEU A 123 10.33 -9.16 12.58
CA LEU A 123 9.71 -10.12 11.67
C LEU A 123 10.57 -10.39 10.43
N ALA A 124 11.25 -9.38 9.89
CA ALA A 124 12.14 -9.56 8.75
C ALA A 124 13.33 -10.49 9.08
N GLU A 125 13.94 -10.35 10.26
CA GLU A 125 15.01 -11.24 10.71
C GLU A 125 14.50 -12.67 10.92
N ALA A 126 13.34 -12.83 11.54
CA ALA A 126 12.72 -14.14 11.72
C ALA A 126 12.33 -14.78 10.36
N ALA A 127 11.78 -14.00 9.44
CA ALA A 127 11.41 -14.44 8.09
C ALA A 127 12.63 -14.91 7.30
N LYS A 128 13.75 -14.17 7.38
CA LYS A 128 15.03 -14.55 6.78
C LYS A 128 15.52 -15.90 7.32
N THR A 129 15.55 -16.04 8.64
CA THR A 129 16.01 -17.27 9.31
C THR A 129 15.16 -18.48 8.93
N LYS A 130 13.85 -18.29 8.81
CA LYS A 130 12.88 -19.35 8.48
C LYS A 130 12.65 -19.55 6.99
N GLN A 131 13.19 -18.67 6.15
CA GLN A 131 12.96 -18.66 4.70
C GLN A 131 11.47 -18.54 4.33
N ILE A 132 10.71 -17.77 5.09
CA ILE A 132 9.28 -17.51 4.86
C ILE A 132 9.13 -16.12 4.24
N ALA A 133 8.33 -16.00 3.17
CA ALA A 133 8.03 -14.71 2.58
C ALA A 133 7.27 -13.82 3.58
N LEU A 134 7.77 -12.60 3.81
CA LEU A 134 7.16 -11.57 4.64
C LEU A 134 6.81 -10.36 3.79
N ILE A 135 5.53 -10.00 3.72
CA ILE A 135 5.06 -8.79 3.05
C ILE A 135 4.71 -7.72 4.10
N ASN A 136 5.44 -6.62 4.11
CA ASN A 136 5.06 -5.41 4.85
C ASN A 136 4.02 -4.63 4.03
N VAL A 137 2.78 -4.58 4.50
CA VAL A 137 1.63 -4.09 3.73
C VAL A 137 1.34 -2.60 3.88
N ASN A 138 1.88 -1.92 4.89
CA ASN A 138 1.51 -0.54 5.21
C ASN A 138 2.66 0.45 5.35
N LEU A 139 3.81 0.02 5.89
CA LEU A 139 4.88 0.93 6.28
C LEU A 139 5.76 1.30 5.07
N PRO A 140 5.92 2.60 4.72
CA PRO A 140 6.82 3.05 3.65
C PRO A 140 8.28 3.19 4.16
N ASN A 141 8.73 2.24 4.98
CA ASN A 141 10.05 2.23 5.59
C ASN A 141 10.52 0.78 5.73
N ASP A 142 11.73 0.52 5.24
CA ASP A 142 12.32 -0.81 5.23
C ASP A 142 12.82 -1.30 6.61
N GLY A 143 12.79 -0.44 7.62
CA GLY A 143 13.31 -0.78 8.94
C GLY A 143 14.82 -0.94 9.01
N GLY A 144 15.55 -0.65 7.95
CA GLY A 144 17.00 -0.91 7.81
C GLY A 144 17.30 -2.39 7.50
N VAL A 145 16.34 -3.11 6.93
CA VAL A 145 16.52 -4.51 6.51
C VAL A 145 17.53 -4.60 5.36
N GLN A 146 18.47 -5.52 5.46
CA GLN A 146 19.50 -5.77 4.45
C GLN A 146 19.71 -7.28 4.25
N GLY A 147 20.06 -7.64 3.01
CA GLY A 147 20.42 -9.02 2.66
C GLY A 147 19.29 -10.03 2.93
N ASN A 148 18.03 -9.64 2.71
CA ASN A 148 16.87 -10.48 3.01
C ASN A 148 15.98 -10.70 1.77
N PRO A 149 16.19 -11.78 1.02
CA PRO A 149 15.39 -12.10 -0.17
C PRO A 149 13.95 -12.51 0.13
N PHE A 150 13.59 -12.68 1.41
CA PHE A 150 12.25 -13.05 1.87
C PHE A 150 11.43 -11.84 2.35
N PHE A 151 11.98 -10.61 2.28
CA PHE A 151 11.29 -9.40 2.71
C PHE A 151 10.78 -8.60 1.51
N PHE A 152 9.48 -8.30 1.52
CA PHE A 152 8.76 -7.58 0.46
C PHE A 152 8.05 -6.36 1.03
N MET A 153 8.36 -5.19 0.52
CA MET A 153 7.67 -3.96 0.85
C MET A 153 6.55 -3.70 -0.16
N TRP A 154 5.31 -3.75 0.31
CA TRP A 154 4.14 -3.46 -0.53
C TRP A 154 3.90 -1.97 -0.72
N ASN A 155 4.32 -1.16 0.26
CA ASN A 155 4.29 0.29 0.18
C ASN A 155 5.68 0.82 -0.25
N SER A 156 5.68 1.81 -1.16
CA SER A 156 6.93 2.39 -1.68
C SER A 156 7.60 3.29 -0.66
N THR A 157 8.93 3.20 -0.56
CA THR A 157 9.73 4.08 0.31
C THR A 157 9.72 5.53 -0.17
N LEU A 158 10.10 6.44 0.71
CA LEU A 158 10.26 7.85 0.35
C LEU A 158 11.23 8.03 -0.82
N GLN A 159 12.34 7.29 -0.86
CA GLN A 159 13.27 7.33 -1.97
C GLN A 159 12.60 6.98 -3.29
N THR A 160 11.87 5.87 -3.36
CA THR A 160 11.13 5.44 -4.55
C THR A 160 10.10 6.48 -4.99
N GLN A 161 9.41 7.08 -4.03
CA GLN A 161 8.43 8.14 -4.32
C GLN A 161 9.09 9.38 -4.92
N ILE A 162 10.25 9.80 -4.38
CA ILE A 162 11.02 10.94 -4.92
C ILE A 162 11.58 10.63 -6.31
N GLU A 163 12.09 9.42 -6.53
CA GLU A 163 12.51 8.98 -7.87
C GLU A 163 11.35 9.03 -8.87
N GLY A 164 10.17 8.60 -8.45
CA GLY A 164 8.96 8.69 -9.27
C GLY A 164 8.57 10.13 -9.57
N ILE A 165 8.55 11.01 -8.55
CA ILE A 165 8.32 12.46 -8.72
C ILE A 165 9.30 13.03 -9.75
N TYR A 166 10.60 12.75 -9.61
CA TYR A 166 11.62 13.27 -10.52
C TYR A 166 11.36 12.84 -11.97
N ARG A 167 11.07 11.54 -12.19
CA ARG A 167 10.76 11.01 -13.52
C ARG A 167 9.48 11.60 -14.09
N HIS A 168 8.45 11.78 -13.27
CA HIS A 168 7.20 12.42 -13.70
C HIS A 168 7.43 13.87 -14.10
N LEU A 169 8.21 14.62 -13.32
CA LEU A 169 8.60 15.99 -13.65
C LEU A 169 9.41 16.05 -14.97
N GLN A 170 10.35 15.11 -15.14
CA GLN A 170 11.17 15.03 -16.34
C GLN A 170 10.33 14.73 -17.60
N GLN A 171 9.28 13.92 -17.44
CA GLN A 171 8.42 13.54 -18.57
C GLN A 171 7.41 14.62 -18.95
N TYR A 172 6.82 15.32 -17.97
CA TYR A 172 5.66 16.19 -18.20
C TYR A 172 5.94 17.69 -18.00
N TYR A 173 7.00 18.04 -17.26
CA TYR A 173 7.32 19.43 -16.86
C TYR A 173 8.76 19.83 -17.19
N ALA A 174 9.43 19.12 -18.09
CA ALA A 174 10.84 19.40 -18.41
C ALA A 174 11.09 20.79 -19.01
N LEU A 175 10.07 21.37 -19.66
CA LEU A 175 10.11 22.70 -20.26
C LEU A 175 9.57 23.80 -19.34
N ASP A 176 8.94 23.43 -18.24
CA ASP A 176 8.35 24.35 -17.29
C ASP A 176 9.40 24.83 -16.28
N ARG A 177 9.12 25.96 -15.68
CA ARG A 177 9.89 26.44 -14.55
C ARG A 177 9.54 25.62 -13.30
N ILE A 178 10.52 24.94 -12.71
CA ILE A 178 10.34 24.15 -11.52
C ILE A 178 10.98 24.85 -10.31
N LEU A 179 10.18 25.09 -9.27
CA LEU A 179 10.61 25.62 -7.98
C LEU A 179 10.35 24.59 -6.90
N VAL A 180 11.42 24.10 -6.29
CA VAL A 180 11.34 23.21 -5.12
C VAL A 180 11.22 24.08 -3.88
N VAL A 181 10.05 24.08 -3.25
CA VAL A 181 9.77 24.85 -2.03
C VAL A 181 9.90 23.92 -0.83
N ARG A 182 10.79 24.26 0.09
CA ARG A 182 11.07 23.48 1.31
C ARG A 182 11.13 24.35 2.56
N LYS A 183 10.93 23.75 3.72
CA LYS A 183 11.33 24.30 5.01
C LYS A 183 12.67 23.72 5.46
N LYS A 184 13.29 24.26 6.50
CA LYS A 184 14.48 23.67 7.14
C LYS A 184 14.08 22.40 7.88
N GLY A 185 14.85 21.35 7.75
CA GLY A 185 14.65 20.10 8.48
C GLY A 185 15.43 18.93 7.88
N SER A 186 15.81 17.99 8.73
CA SER A 186 16.56 16.79 8.30
C SER A 186 15.77 15.93 7.30
N LEU A 187 14.45 15.92 7.40
CA LEU A 187 13.59 15.17 6.47
C LEU A 187 13.54 15.87 5.10
N GLU A 188 13.43 17.19 5.08
CA GLU A 188 13.47 18.00 3.88
C GLU A 188 14.84 17.95 3.20
N ASP A 189 15.93 17.89 3.99
CA ASP A 189 17.28 17.65 3.47
C ASP A 189 17.38 16.29 2.77
N ARG A 190 16.80 15.24 3.36
CA ARG A 190 16.75 13.90 2.74
C ARG A 190 15.95 13.91 1.43
N ILE A 191 14.82 14.62 1.37
CA ILE A 191 14.03 14.76 0.16
C ILE A 191 14.87 15.41 -0.94
N LEU A 192 15.55 16.52 -0.63
CA LEU A 192 16.39 17.22 -1.59
C LEU A 192 17.57 16.34 -2.06
N ASN A 193 18.25 15.64 -1.13
CA ASN A 193 19.31 14.72 -1.46
C ASN A 193 18.85 13.60 -2.40
N HIS A 194 17.67 13.03 -2.19
CA HIS A 194 17.12 12.02 -3.11
C HIS A 194 16.79 12.60 -4.50
N LEU A 195 16.30 13.85 -4.58
CA LEU A 195 16.10 14.53 -5.87
C LEU A 195 17.42 14.72 -6.61
N GLU A 196 18.47 15.19 -5.92
CA GLU A 196 19.79 15.39 -6.49
C GLU A 196 20.46 14.08 -6.93
N GLU A 197 20.38 13.04 -6.10
CA GLU A 197 20.90 11.71 -6.43
C GLU A 197 20.19 11.13 -7.66
N THR A 198 18.86 11.29 -7.73
CA THR A 198 18.09 10.83 -8.89
C THR A 198 18.52 11.59 -10.14
N GLY A 199 18.76 12.90 -10.02
CA GLY A 199 19.24 13.72 -11.12
C GLY A 199 20.62 13.28 -11.63
N LYS A 200 21.55 12.95 -10.73
CA LYS A 200 22.89 12.44 -11.08
C LYS A 200 22.85 11.07 -11.77
N ASN A 201 21.87 10.24 -11.41
CA ASN A 201 21.74 8.86 -11.92
C ASN A 201 20.74 8.73 -13.05
N THR A 202 20.08 9.82 -13.49
CA THR A 202 19.06 9.75 -14.53
C THR A 202 19.70 9.54 -15.92
N ARG A 203 19.01 8.75 -16.74
CA ARG A 203 19.33 8.64 -18.16
C ARG A 203 18.60 9.75 -18.91
N GLY A 204 19.32 10.67 -19.53
CA GLY A 204 18.75 11.78 -20.26
C GLY A 204 19.14 13.13 -19.66
N VAL A 205 18.42 14.20 -20.04
CA VAL A 205 18.70 15.56 -19.57
C VAL A 205 18.21 15.72 -18.13
N PRO A 206 19.10 16.06 -17.17
CA PRO A 206 18.67 16.34 -15.82
C PRO A 206 17.71 17.52 -15.73
N LEU A 207 16.76 17.45 -14.80
CA LEU A 207 15.82 18.55 -14.53
C LEU A 207 16.57 19.79 -14.03
N LYS A 208 16.17 20.95 -14.53
CA LYS A 208 16.61 22.24 -14.02
C LYS A 208 15.54 22.75 -13.04
N TYR A 209 15.89 22.91 -11.77
CA TYR A 209 15.01 23.48 -10.76
C TYR A 209 15.76 24.46 -9.87
N LYS A 210 15.02 25.36 -9.22
CA LYS A 210 15.55 26.25 -8.18
C LYS A 210 14.94 25.86 -6.85
N VAL A 211 15.76 25.85 -5.80
CA VAL A 211 15.32 25.58 -4.42
C VAL A 211 14.99 26.90 -3.73
N ILE A 212 13.82 26.95 -3.10
CA ILE A 212 13.39 28.06 -2.25
C ILE A 212 13.20 27.52 -0.84
N GLU A 213 13.96 28.06 0.09
CA GLU A 213 13.78 27.76 1.50
C GLU A 213 12.84 28.80 2.12
N VAL A 214 11.81 28.33 2.83
CA VAL A 214 10.83 29.17 3.49
C VAL A 214 10.79 28.84 4.99
N VAL A 215 10.32 29.78 5.78
CA VAL A 215 10.08 29.58 7.22
C VAL A 215 8.75 28.86 7.46
N ASP A 216 8.54 28.32 8.64
CA ASP A 216 7.34 27.55 9.00
C ASP A 216 6.01 28.31 8.86
N SER A 217 6.06 29.65 8.84
CA SER A 217 4.90 30.56 8.72
C SER A 217 5.03 31.50 7.52
N PHE A 218 5.49 30.97 6.38
CA PHE A 218 5.67 31.80 5.18
C PHE A 218 4.34 32.28 4.61
N SER A 219 4.40 33.42 3.91
CA SER A 219 3.27 34.04 3.22
C SER A 219 3.42 33.97 1.70
N VAL A 220 2.32 34.25 0.99
CA VAL A 220 2.30 34.32 -0.48
C VAL A 220 3.33 35.31 -1.02
N ASN A 221 3.63 36.42 -0.31
CA ASN A 221 4.59 37.43 -0.74
C ASN A 221 6.02 36.89 -0.95
N GLN A 222 6.43 35.89 -0.14
CA GLN A 222 7.74 35.26 -0.28
C GLN A 222 7.88 34.45 -1.57
N LEU A 223 6.77 33.90 -2.06
CA LEU A 223 6.73 33.17 -3.33
C LEU A 223 6.53 34.11 -4.51
N ARG A 224 5.67 35.13 -4.39
CA ARG A 224 5.33 36.09 -5.46
C ARG A 224 6.58 36.69 -6.10
N GLY A 225 7.53 37.17 -5.31
CA GLY A 225 8.79 37.74 -5.79
C GLY A 225 9.73 36.76 -6.50
N LYS A 226 9.41 35.46 -6.49
CA LYS A 226 10.18 34.40 -7.17
C LYS A 226 9.51 33.88 -8.42
N LEU A 227 8.29 34.33 -8.73
CA LEU A 227 7.49 33.88 -9.86
C LEU A 227 7.49 34.92 -10.99
N ASP A 228 7.21 34.45 -12.18
CA ASP A 228 6.95 35.24 -13.36
C ASP A 228 5.56 34.87 -13.87
N SER A 229 4.65 35.84 -13.92
CA SER A 229 3.26 35.63 -14.33
C SER A 229 3.11 35.21 -15.80
N SER A 230 4.12 35.52 -16.65
CA SER A 230 4.14 35.13 -18.06
C SER A 230 4.48 33.64 -18.27
N GLN A 231 5.09 32.99 -17.30
CA GLN A 231 5.59 31.60 -17.38
C GLN A 231 4.79 30.63 -16.54
N GLN A 232 4.58 29.43 -17.09
CA GLN A 232 4.07 28.32 -16.29
C GLN A 232 5.13 27.92 -15.26
N THR A 233 4.74 27.80 -14.00
CA THR A 233 5.63 27.39 -12.90
C THR A 233 5.03 26.23 -12.13
N LEU A 234 5.76 25.12 -12.02
CA LEU A 234 5.44 24.05 -11.11
C LEU A 234 6.11 24.32 -9.74
N LEU A 235 5.33 24.31 -8.69
CA LEU A 235 5.80 24.33 -7.31
C LEU A 235 5.86 22.90 -6.78
N LEU A 236 7.07 22.38 -6.53
CA LEU A 236 7.24 21.09 -5.83
C LEU A 236 7.37 21.35 -4.33
N GLY A 237 6.37 20.96 -3.56
CA GLY A 237 6.40 21.08 -2.11
C GLY A 237 7.20 19.96 -1.47
N ALA A 238 8.48 20.22 -1.15
CA ALA A 238 9.42 19.22 -0.65
C ALA A 238 9.36 19.08 0.88
N SER A 239 8.19 18.72 1.42
CA SER A 239 7.99 18.40 2.84
C SER A 239 6.82 17.44 3.02
N LEU A 240 6.97 16.48 3.93
CA LEU A 240 5.90 15.54 4.33
C LEU A 240 4.92 16.15 5.35
N ASP A 241 5.18 17.37 5.82
CA ASP A 241 4.36 18.06 6.81
C ASP A 241 3.06 18.58 6.20
N GLU A 242 1.91 18.11 6.72
CA GLU A 242 0.61 18.53 6.25
C GLU A 242 0.31 20.03 6.51
N LYS A 243 0.86 20.64 7.57
CA LYS A 243 0.73 22.06 7.81
C LYS A 243 1.43 22.86 6.72
N PHE A 244 2.64 22.45 6.36
CA PHE A 244 3.38 23.03 5.23
C PHE A 244 2.60 22.85 3.91
N ALA A 245 2.01 21.67 3.69
CA ALA A 245 1.17 21.39 2.52
C ALA A 245 0.00 22.39 2.40
N ARG A 246 -0.73 22.61 3.51
CA ARG A 246 -1.83 23.59 3.57
C ARG A 246 -1.37 25.01 3.27
N LEU A 247 -0.26 25.44 3.86
CA LEU A 247 0.30 26.77 3.62
C LEU A 247 0.71 26.97 2.17
N LEU A 248 1.43 26.02 1.59
CA LEU A 248 1.88 26.11 0.21
C LEU A 248 0.71 26.07 -0.78
N ALA A 249 -0.27 25.21 -0.56
CA ALA A 249 -1.48 25.16 -1.39
C ALA A 249 -2.29 26.45 -1.28
N SER A 250 -2.43 27.01 -0.07
CA SER A 250 -3.11 28.30 0.13
C SER A 250 -2.42 29.43 -0.64
N ALA A 251 -1.10 29.55 -0.49
CA ALA A 251 -0.31 30.56 -1.22
C ALA A 251 -0.40 30.35 -2.73
N SER A 252 -0.39 29.09 -3.21
CA SER A 252 -0.53 28.78 -4.64
C SER A 252 -1.91 29.16 -5.20
N ALA A 253 -2.99 28.95 -4.40
CA ALA A 253 -4.34 29.34 -4.78
C ALA A 253 -4.48 30.87 -4.86
N ASP A 254 -3.87 31.62 -3.91
CA ASP A 254 -3.86 33.09 -3.92
C ASP A 254 -3.09 33.60 -5.16
N LEU A 255 -1.91 33.07 -5.45
CA LEU A 255 -1.12 33.41 -6.65
C LEU A 255 -1.92 33.16 -7.93
N LYS A 256 -2.65 32.05 -8.00
CA LYS A 256 -3.48 31.75 -9.18
C LYS A 256 -4.62 32.76 -9.36
N THR A 257 -5.22 33.22 -8.25
CA THR A 257 -6.24 34.29 -8.26
C THR A 257 -5.64 35.63 -8.73
N GLU A 258 -4.37 35.88 -8.46
CA GLU A 258 -3.61 37.06 -8.92
C GLU A 258 -3.14 36.95 -10.39
N GLY A 259 -3.46 35.84 -11.09
CA GLY A 259 -3.14 35.64 -12.50
C GLY A 259 -1.82 34.92 -12.77
N PHE A 260 -1.12 34.41 -11.73
CA PHE A 260 0.06 33.56 -11.94
C PHE A 260 -0.35 32.18 -12.46
N ARG A 261 0.45 31.63 -13.36
CA ARG A 261 0.27 30.29 -13.92
C ARG A 261 1.04 29.28 -13.08
N VAL A 262 0.40 28.78 -12.01
CA VAL A 262 1.03 27.86 -11.06
C VAL A 262 0.29 26.53 -10.99
N GLU A 263 1.05 25.46 -10.88
CA GLU A 263 0.62 24.11 -10.54
C GLU A 263 1.40 23.63 -9.32
N LEU A 264 0.82 22.71 -8.57
CA LEU A 264 1.39 22.24 -7.30
C LEU A 264 1.59 20.73 -7.35
N MET A 265 2.80 20.27 -7.05
CA MET A 265 3.09 18.87 -6.77
C MET A 265 3.47 18.72 -5.30
N GLY A 266 2.84 17.76 -4.63
CA GLY A 266 3.06 17.47 -3.22
C GLY A 266 3.79 16.16 -2.96
N MET A 267 4.03 15.89 -1.68
CA MET A 267 4.57 14.64 -1.17
C MET A 267 3.43 13.64 -0.86
N PRO A 268 3.73 12.35 -0.70
CA PRO A 268 2.72 11.30 -0.48
C PRO A 268 1.74 11.58 0.66
N THR A 269 2.21 12.16 1.77
CA THR A 269 1.36 12.47 2.94
C THR A 269 0.28 13.52 2.66
N TRP A 270 0.42 14.30 1.58
CA TRP A 270 -0.52 15.34 1.21
C TRP A 270 -1.87 14.78 0.75
N GLU A 271 -1.93 13.51 0.41
CA GLU A 271 -3.18 12.81 0.11
C GLU A 271 -4.19 12.92 1.27
N ASN A 272 -3.69 12.95 2.52
CA ASN A 272 -4.52 13.03 3.73
C ASN A 272 -5.08 14.44 4.01
N VAL A 273 -4.65 15.46 3.28
CA VAL A 273 -5.10 16.86 3.47
C VAL A 273 -6.51 17.03 2.90
N ARG A 274 -7.52 16.91 3.76
CA ARG A 274 -8.95 16.97 3.38
C ARG A 274 -9.35 18.32 2.82
N GLU A 275 -8.71 19.40 3.28
CA GLU A 275 -8.96 20.78 2.85
C GLU A 275 -8.78 20.96 1.34
N PHE A 276 -7.94 20.18 0.69
CA PHE A 276 -7.76 20.25 -0.78
C PHE A 276 -9.03 19.92 -1.58
N ALA A 277 -10.05 19.32 -0.94
CA ALA A 277 -11.35 19.09 -1.57
C ALA A 277 -12.31 20.29 -1.50
N THR A 278 -11.92 21.38 -0.81
CA THR A 278 -12.78 22.56 -0.65
C THR A 278 -12.78 23.47 -1.89
N THR A 279 -13.78 24.35 -1.97
CA THR A 279 -13.96 25.27 -3.09
C THR A 279 -12.78 26.22 -3.29
N ARG A 280 -12.00 26.52 -2.24
CA ARG A 280 -10.80 27.36 -2.29
C ARG A 280 -9.77 26.87 -3.31
N TYR A 281 -9.64 25.52 -3.45
CA TYR A 281 -8.60 24.92 -4.29
C TYR A 281 -9.11 24.41 -5.64
N ARG A 282 -10.37 24.74 -6.02
CA ARG A 282 -10.96 24.22 -7.26
C ARG A 282 -10.11 24.48 -8.49
N ASN A 283 -9.60 25.69 -8.64
CA ASN A 283 -8.80 26.09 -9.81
C ASN A 283 -7.31 25.72 -9.67
N LEU A 284 -6.87 25.15 -8.58
CA LEU A 284 -5.48 24.76 -8.36
C LEU A 284 -5.30 23.28 -8.68
N GLU A 285 -4.47 23.00 -9.66
CA GLU A 285 -4.02 21.64 -9.92
C GLU A 285 -3.04 21.20 -8.84
N ILE A 286 -3.36 20.10 -8.13
CA ILE A 286 -2.50 19.51 -7.11
C ILE A 286 -2.24 18.06 -7.51
N VAL A 287 -0.97 17.72 -7.75
CA VAL A 287 -0.54 16.36 -8.10
C VAL A 287 0.18 15.73 -6.91
N ILE A 288 -0.17 14.50 -6.57
CA ILE A 288 0.36 13.77 -5.41
C ILE A 288 0.73 12.34 -5.83
N PRO A 289 1.96 11.85 -5.55
CA PRO A 289 2.33 10.46 -5.79
C PRO A 289 1.74 9.54 -4.72
N THR A 290 1.32 8.35 -5.12
CA THR A 290 0.86 7.29 -4.21
C THR A 290 1.16 5.92 -4.80
N PRO A 291 1.49 4.91 -4.01
CA PRO A 291 1.65 3.53 -4.51
C PRO A 291 0.32 2.82 -4.75
N TYR A 292 -0.81 3.44 -4.41
CA TYR A 292 -2.14 2.85 -4.53
C TYR A 292 -3.13 3.83 -5.14
N TYR A 293 -4.03 3.30 -5.96
CA TYR A 293 -5.14 4.09 -6.47
C TYR A 293 -6.38 3.22 -6.68
N TYR A 294 -7.41 3.50 -5.92
CA TYR A 294 -8.71 2.84 -5.99
C TYR A 294 -9.75 3.83 -6.53
N ALA A 295 -10.01 3.74 -7.84
CA ALA A 295 -10.97 4.64 -8.50
C ALA A 295 -12.40 4.50 -7.98
N ARG A 296 -12.76 3.30 -7.49
CA ARG A 296 -14.05 2.96 -6.87
C ARG A 296 -15.28 3.25 -7.75
N ILE A 297 -15.10 3.23 -9.07
CA ILE A 297 -16.15 3.53 -10.05
C ILE A 297 -16.66 2.30 -10.78
N ASP A 298 -15.94 1.18 -10.70
CA ASP A 298 -16.35 -0.10 -11.28
C ASP A 298 -17.40 -0.79 -10.40
N ASN A 299 -18.17 -1.71 -11.02
CA ASN A 299 -19.25 -2.42 -10.35
C ASN A 299 -18.80 -3.23 -9.14
N TRP A 300 -17.58 -3.80 -9.19
CA TRP A 300 -17.06 -4.59 -8.09
C TRP A 300 -16.73 -3.72 -6.87
N SER A 301 -16.03 -2.61 -7.09
CA SER A 301 -15.75 -1.63 -6.04
C SER A 301 -17.03 -1.07 -5.42
N GLN A 302 -18.07 -0.78 -6.24
CA GLN A 302 -19.35 -0.28 -5.75
C GLN A 302 -20.06 -1.33 -4.90
N TRP A 303 -20.07 -2.59 -5.35
CA TRP A 303 -20.64 -3.69 -4.58
C TRP A 303 -19.95 -3.86 -3.22
N LEU A 304 -18.61 -3.81 -3.19
CA LEU A 304 -17.87 -3.89 -1.94
C LEU A 304 -18.18 -2.72 -0.99
N GLN A 305 -18.30 -1.50 -1.53
CA GLN A 305 -18.69 -0.33 -0.74
C GLN A 305 -20.08 -0.48 -0.12
N SER A 306 -21.04 -1.00 -0.89
CA SER A 306 -22.41 -1.24 -0.40
C SER A 306 -22.41 -2.31 0.70
N ARG A 307 -21.74 -3.44 0.46
CA ARG A 307 -21.62 -4.53 1.45
C ARG A 307 -20.97 -4.05 2.75
N PHE A 308 -19.88 -3.28 2.66
CA PHE A 308 -19.21 -2.71 3.84
C PHE A 308 -20.15 -1.73 4.58
N ALA A 309 -20.86 -0.87 3.84
CA ALA A 309 -21.78 0.07 4.44
C ALA A 309 -22.97 -0.61 5.15
N GLU A 310 -23.50 -1.71 4.62
CA GLU A 310 -24.54 -2.51 5.25
C GLU A 310 -24.05 -3.17 6.55
N SER A 311 -22.79 -3.63 6.60
CA SER A 311 -22.22 -4.31 7.77
C SER A 311 -21.74 -3.34 8.85
N TYR A 312 -21.13 -2.21 8.47
CA TYR A 312 -20.40 -1.33 9.38
C TYR A 312 -20.96 0.09 9.45
N TYR A 313 -22.04 0.42 8.73
CA TYR A 313 -22.67 1.74 8.69
C TYR A 313 -21.70 2.88 8.36
N SER A 314 -20.66 2.58 7.59
CA SER A 314 -19.61 3.52 7.20
C SER A 314 -19.09 3.26 5.79
N ARG A 315 -18.17 4.10 5.31
CA ARG A 315 -17.52 3.90 4.01
C ARG A 315 -16.15 3.28 4.23
N PRO A 316 -15.77 2.23 3.45
CA PRO A 316 -14.47 1.61 3.58
C PRO A 316 -13.35 2.58 3.16
N SER A 317 -12.24 2.56 3.89
CA SER A 317 -11.01 3.26 3.49
C SER A 317 -10.26 2.47 2.40
N ASP A 318 -9.14 3.03 1.93
CA ASP A 318 -8.26 2.33 0.99
C ASP A 318 -7.62 1.08 1.59
N PHE A 319 -7.53 0.98 2.92
CA PHE A 319 -7.00 -0.21 3.60
C PHE A 319 -7.91 -1.44 3.40
N TYR A 320 -9.21 -1.26 3.38
CA TYR A 320 -10.14 -2.35 3.08
C TYR A 320 -9.90 -2.92 1.67
N PHE A 321 -9.83 -2.06 0.65
CA PHE A 321 -9.55 -2.49 -0.73
C PHE A 321 -8.18 -3.15 -0.86
N ARG A 322 -7.18 -2.63 -0.15
CA ARG A 322 -5.83 -3.20 -0.11
C ARG A 322 -5.82 -4.60 0.50
N GLY A 323 -6.52 -4.80 1.62
CA GLY A 323 -6.71 -6.11 2.23
C GLY A 323 -7.39 -7.08 1.28
N TYR A 324 -8.48 -6.64 0.64
CA TYR A 324 -9.25 -7.43 -0.29
C TYR A 324 -8.41 -7.94 -1.48
N GLU A 325 -7.74 -7.03 -2.18
CA GLU A 325 -6.96 -7.43 -3.37
C GLU A 325 -5.69 -8.22 -3.01
N LEU A 326 -5.08 -7.96 -1.85
CA LEU A 326 -3.92 -8.72 -1.40
C LEU A 326 -4.29 -10.16 -1.02
N ALA A 327 -5.47 -10.40 -0.43
CA ALA A 327 -5.98 -11.74 -0.18
C ALA A 327 -6.17 -12.53 -1.49
N TRP A 328 -6.70 -11.90 -2.53
CA TRP A 328 -6.84 -12.53 -3.86
C TRP A 328 -5.47 -12.89 -4.45
N LEU A 329 -4.51 -11.99 -4.39
CA LEU A 329 -3.16 -12.25 -4.87
C LEU A 329 -2.51 -13.40 -4.10
N THR A 330 -2.49 -13.33 -2.78
CA THR A 330 -1.85 -14.34 -1.93
C THR A 330 -2.51 -15.71 -2.09
N HIS A 331 -3.84 -15.78 -2.13
CA HIS A 331 -4.55 -17.01 -2.44
C HIS A 331 -4.09 -17.58 -3.81
N SER A 332 -4.07 -16.76 -4.86
CA SER A 332 -3.67 -17.21 -6.21
C SER A 332 -2.22 -17.72 -6.27
N LEU A 333 -1.32 -17.11 -5.50
CA LEU A 333 0.07 -17.55 -5.39
C LEU A 333 0.20 -18.90 -4.67
N LEU A 334 -0.55 -19.05 -3.56
CA LEU A 334 -0.57 -20.27 -2.76
C LEU A 334 -1.17 -21.47 -3.50
N GLN A 335 -2.06 -21.26 -4.48
CA GLN A 335 -2.63 -22.35 -5.30
C GLN A 335 -1.67 -22.86 -6.38
N LYS A 336 -0.57 -22.19 -6.64
CA LYS A 336 0.44 -22.72 -7.58
C LYS A 336 1.16 -23.93 -6.99
N LYS A 337 1.59 -24.86 -7.85
CA LYS A 337 2.23 -26.11 -7.42
C LYS A 337 3.61 -25.93 -6.77
N THR A 338 4.21 -24.74 -6.85
CA THR A 338 5.51 -24.46 -6.26
C THR A 338 5.38 -23.98 -4.81
N THR A 339 6.30 -24.41 -3.96
CA THR A 339 6.40 -23.96 -2.55
C THR A 339 7.25 -22.70 -2.40
N ASP A 340 7.93 -22.24 -3.44
CA ASP A 340 8.76 -21.04 -3.42
C ASP A 340 7.90 -19.79 -3.67
N LEU A 341 7.24 -19.30 -2.62
CA LEU A 341 6.49 -18.04 -2.67
C LEU A 341 7.40 -16.81 -2.84
N ALA A 342 8.56 -16.82 -2.20
CA ALA A 342 9.51 -15.72 -2.30
C ALA A 342 10.00 -15.52 -3.74
N GLY A 343 10.20 -16.60 -4.48
CA GLY A 343 10.56 -16.56 -5.92
C GLY A 343 9.40 -16.14 -6.84
N GLN A 344 8.14 -16.23 -6.38
CA GLN A 344 6.96 -15.88 -7.19
C GLN A 344 6.49 -14.42 -7.01
N LEU A 345 6.88 -13.78 -5.90
CA LEU A 345 6.47 -12.41 -5.57
C LEU A 345 7.16 -11.31 -6.40
N PRO A 346 8.46 -11.44 -6.82
CA PRO A 346 9.08 -10.41 -7.62
C PRO A 346 8.39 -10.20 -8.98
N GLY A 347 8.38 -8.95 -9.46
CA GLY A 347 7.84 -8.57 -10.76
C GLY A 347 6.49 -7.89 -10.70
N LYS A 348 5.82 -7.84 -11.86
CA LYS A 348 4.56 -7.12 -12.05
C LYS A 348 3.36 -7.99 -11.69
N HIS A 349 2.48 -7.45 -10.87
CA HIS A 349 1.21 -8.05 -10.50
C HIS A 349 0.07 -7.14 -10.93
N LYS A 350 -0.82 -7.67 -11.77
CA LYS A 350 -2.10 -7.03 -12.06
C LYS A 350 -3.11 -7.54 -11.04
N MET A 351 -3.57 -6.68 -10.19
CA MET A 351 -4.52 -7.00 -9.13
C MET A 351 -5.95 -6.64 -9.55
N ILE A 352 -6.90 -6.68 -8.61
CA ILE A 352 -8.31 -6.41 -8.93
C ILE A 352 -8.53 -4.92 -9.23
N PHE A 353 -7.94 -4.04 -8.40
CA PHE A 353 -8.17 -2.60 -8.46
C PHE A 353 -6.92 -1.81 -8.81
N SER A 354 -5.75 -2.34 -8.52
CA SER A 354 -4.46 -1.67 -8.70
C SER A 354 -3.45 -2.60 -9.39
N ASP A 355 -2.26 -2.09 -9.62
CA ASP A 355 -1.11 -2.86 -10.06
C ASP A 355 0.01 -2.72 -9.02
N ALA A 356 0.86 -3.73 -8.91
CA ALA A 356 2.10 -3.66 -8.15
C ALA A 356 3.27 -4.09 -9.03
N ASP A 357 4.48 -3.59 -8.71
CA ASP A 357 5.71 -3.96 -9.41
C ASP A 357 6.83 -4.14 -8.38
N LEU A 358 7.00 -5.36 -7.89
CA LEU A 358 7.99 -5.72 -6.88
C LEU A 358 9.36 -5.88 -7.52
N GLN A 359 10.22 -4.88 -7.35
CA GLN A 359 11.56 -4.82 -7.91
C GLN A 359 12.62 -5.05 -6.82
N PRO A 360 13.78 -5.64 -7.15
CA PRO A 360 14.88 -5.78 -6.19
C PRO A 360 15.44 -4.42 -5.80
N VAL A 361 15.71 -4.25 -4.51
CA VAL A 361 16.50 -3.17 -3.94
C VAL A 361 17.89 -3.71 -3.64
N LEU A 362 18.89 -3.14 -4.27
CA LEU A 362 20.27 -3.57 -4.12
C LEU A 362 21.02 -2.68 -3.11
N ASN A 363 21.82 -3.29 -2.30
CA ASN A 363 22.77 -2.60 -1.42
C ASN A 363 23.74 -1.75 -2.24
N ARG A 364 23.89 -0.48 -1.87
CA ARG A 364 24.73 0.46 -2.63
C ARG A 364 26.22 0.17 -2.56
N GLN A 365 26.68 -0.57 -1.55
CA GLN A 365 28.11 -0.83 -1.33
C GLN A 365 28.59 -2.10 -2.03
N ASN A 366 27.77 -3.16 -1.99
CA ASN A 366 28.16 -4.48 -2.48
C ASN A 366 27.29 -5.02 -3.61
N TYR A 367 26.24 -4.29 -4.03
CA TYR A 367 25.28 -4.67 -5.07
C TYR A 367 24.52 -5.96 -4.81
N MET A 368 24.54 -6.47 -3.57
CA MET A 368 23.73 -7.62 -3.17
C MET A 368 22.29 -7.21 -2.94
N LEU A 369 21.37 -8.17 -3.08
CA LEU A 369 19.96 -7.95 -2.82
C LEU A 369 19.72 -7.65 -1.34
N ASP A 370 19.11 -6.51 -1.04
CA ASP A 370 18.67 -6.17 0.32
C ASP A 370 17.24 -6.67 0.57
N TYR A 371 16.30 -6.38 -0.34
CA TYR A 371 14.89 -6.79 -0.26
C TYR A 371 14.18 -6.47 -1.58
N PHE A 372 12.87 -6.73 -1.66
CA PHE A 372 12.04 -6.31 -2.78
C PHE A 372 11.07 -5.20 -2.38
N GLU A 373 10.83 -4.25 -3.29
CA GLU A 373 9.96 -3.10 -3.03
C GLU A 373 9.02 -2.86 -4.20
N ASN A 374 7.77 -2.49 -3.91
CA ASN A 374 6.83 -2.03 -4.92
C ASN A 374 7.28 -0.69 -5.50
N LYS A 375 7.67 -0.69 -6.77
CA LYS A 375 8.10 0.50 -7.52
C LYS A 375 6.96 1.13 -8.34
N LYS A 376 5.76 0.53 -8.32
CA LYS A 376 4.59 1.11 -8.97
C LYS A 376 4.13 2.34 -8.22
N LEU A 377 3.98 3.45 -8.97
CA LEU A 377 3.41 4.70 -8.45
C LEU A 377 2.31 5.17 -9.39
N TYR A 378 1.31 5.76 -8.79
CA TYR A 378 0.26 6.55 -9.42
C TYR A 378 0.48 8.01 -9.06
N PHE A 379 0.10 8.92 -9.95
CA PHE A 379 0.07 10.34 -9.69
C PHE A 379 -1.39 10.78 -9.69
N LEU A 380 -1.87 11.21 -8.52
CA LEU A 380 -3.25 11.66 -8.37
C LEU A 380 -3.32 13.15 -8.57
N LYS A 381 -4.07 13.55 -9.60
CA LYS A 381 -4.38 14.94 -9.89
C LYS A 381 -5.70 15.30 -9.22
N ARG A 382 -5.68 16.32 -8.39
CA ARG A 382 -6.87 17.00 -7.87
C ARG A 382 -7.07 18.30 -8.64
N LEU A 383 -8.25 18.44 -9.24
CA LEU A 383 -8.66 19.64 -9.94
C LEU A 383 -10.20 19.69 -9.95
N ASP A 384 -10.79 20.85 -9.71
CA ASP A 384 -12.25 21.10 -9.74
C ASP A 384 -13.07 20.14 -8.86
N GLY A 385 -12.50 19.72 -7.73
CA GLY A 385 -13.13 18.76 -6.81
C GLY A 385 -13.06 17.29 -7.25
N ALA A 386 -12.51 17.01 -8.43
CA ALA A 386 -12.29 15.65 -8.93
C ALA A 386 -10.87 15.17 -8.60
N VAL A 387 -10.75 13.84 -8.35
CA VAL A 387 -9.46 13.16 -8.22
C VAL A 387 -9.33 12.15 -9.34
N ARG A 388 -8.24 12.22 -10.09
CA ARG A 388 -7.98 11.29 -11.20
C ARG A 388 -6.52 10.86 -11.17
N SER A 389 -6.27 9.60 -11.53
CA SER A 389 -4.91 9.17 -11.82
C SER A 389 -4.48 9.76 -13.16
N VAL A 390 -3.31 10.38 -13.18
CA VAL A 390 -2.64 10.81 -14.41
C VAL A 390 -1.48 9.87 -14.69
N ARG A 391 -1.25 9.64 -15.97
CA ARG A 391 -0.21 8.70 -16.41
C ARG A 391 1.17 9.32 -16.32
#